data_313c0ef3c391904c9c80ee232d269894
#
_entry.id   313c0ef3c391904c9c80ee232d269894
#
_cell.length_a   1.000
_cell.length_b   1.000
_cell.length_c   1.000
_cell.angle_alpha   90.00
_cell.angle_beta   90.00
_cell.angle_gamma   90.00
#
_symmetry.space_group_name_H-M   'P 1'
#
loop_
_entity.id
_entity.type
_entity.pdbx_description
1 polymer ?
#
loop_
_entity_poly.entity_id
_entity_poly.type
_entity_poly.pdbx_seq_one_letter_code
_entity_poly.pdbx_strand_id
1 'polypeptide(L)'
;YAPYNWTQPDDSNGAVPINDSNEYAYGYDVMMAKKICDELGYDLQIVRLDWDSLIPAVSTGQVDCVIAGQSITTERLQAVDFTEPYYYATIVTLVKNGSKYADAKSVADLAGATCTSQQSTIWYDTCLPQIQDANILAATASAPDMLMSLNADKCDLVVTDQPTGKGALVAYPDFKLLEFGGGEDDFQVTDEDINIGISLKKGNTELKEAI
;
A
#
# COMPACT_ATOMS: atom_id res chain seq x y z
N TYR A 1 -5.19 -0.88 6.10
CA TYR A 1 -4.02 -0.40 5.36
C TYR A 1 -3.65 1.02 5.81
N ALA A 2 -3.42 1.14 7.12
CA ALA A 2 -2.98 2.42 7.70
C ALA A 2 -1.59 2.81 7.17
N PRO A 3 -1.32 4.10 6.94
CA PRO A 3 -2.17 5.26 7.23
C PRO A 3 -3.09 5.69 6.08
N TYR A 4 -3.11 4.97 4.98
CA TYR A 4 -3.94 5.32 3.82
C TYR A 4 -5.43 5.16 4.13
N ASN A 5 -5.84 3.99 4.59
CA ASN A 5 -7.22 3.71 4.96
C ASN A 5 -7.29 2.57 5.99
N TRP A 6 -8.26 2.64 6.88
CA TRP A 6 -8.57 1.57 7.84
C TRP A 6 -10.02 1.65 8.29
N THR A 7 -10.48 0.59 8.92
CA THR A 7 -11.82 0.46 9.48
C THR A 7 -11.77 0.78 10.98
N GLN A 8 -12.78 1.51 11.49
CA GLN A 8 -12.96 1.81 12.90
C GLN A 8 -14.45 1.70 13.29
N PRO A 9 -14.76 1.54 14.62
CA PRO A 9 -16.12 1.26 15.07
C PRO A 9 -17.04 2.48 15.12
N ASP A 10 -16.52 3.69 15.02
CA ASP A 10 -17.27 4.94 15.20
C ASP A 10 -16.86 6.01 14.19
N ASP A 11 -17.58 7.13 14.18
CA ASP A 11 -17.38 8.28 13.31
C ASP A 11 -16.33 9.28 13.81
N SER A 12 -15.56 8.93 14.83
CA SER A 12 -14.52 9.79 15.37
C SER A 12 -13.54 10.25 14.29
N ASN A 13 -12.97 11.43 14.47
CA ASN A 13 -12.06 12.10 13.54
C ASN A 13 -12.68 12.43 12.16
N GLY A 14 -13.99 12.31 11.98
CA GLY A 14 -14.66 12.52 10.71
C GLY A 14 -14.63 11.31 9.79
N ALA A 15 -14.53 10.10 10.36
CA ALA A 15 -14.63 8.86 9.61
C ALA A 15 -15.97 8.74 8.87
N VAL A 16 -15.96 8.10 7.72
CA VAL A 16 -17.10 7.97 6.81
C VAL A 16 -17.71 6.59 6.95
N PRO A 17 -19.05 6.46 7.03
CA PRO A 17 -19.70 5.14 7.06
C PRO A 17 -19.30 4.28 5.86
N ILE A 18 -19.03 3.01 6.12
CA ILE A 18 -18.81 2.02 5.06
C ILE A 18 -20.17 1.48 4.62
N ASN A 19 -20.41 1.46 3.31
CA ASN A 19 -21.64 0.95 2.75
C ASN A 19 -21.89 -0.52 3.17
N ASP A 20 -23.14 -0.86 3.46
CA ASP A 20 -23.55 -2.20 3.92
C ASP A 20 -22.79 -2.72 5.17
N SER A 21 -22.29 -1.81 6.01
CA SER A 21 -21.56 -2.13 7.24
C SER A 21 -21.99 -1.21 8.40
N ASN A 22 -21.73 -1.64 9.64
CA ASN A 22 -21.85 -0.80 10.84
C ASN A 22 -20.52 -0.15 11.25
N GLU A 23 -19.52 -0.24 10.37
CA GLU A 23 -18.18 0.28 10.59
C GLU A 23 -17.95 1.55 9.77
N TYR A 24 -16.90 2.26 10.09
CA TYR A 24 -16.50 3.51 9.45
C TYR A 24 -15.10 3.38 8.86
N ALA A 25 -14.88 4.07 7.75
CA ALA A 25 -13.56 4.19 7.12
C ALA A 25 -12.90 5.51 7.49
N TYR A 26 -11.61 5.47 7.79
CA TYR A 26 -10.78 6.65 8.03
C TYR A 26 -9.39 6.45 7.42
N GLY A 27 -8.65 7.53 7.29
CA GLY A 27 -7.31 7.56 6.76
C GLY A 27 -7.13 8.61 5.67
N TYR A 28 -5.90 8.72 5.18
CA TYR A 28 -5.53 9.73 4.18
C TYR A 28 -6.39 9.64 2.92
N ASP A 29 -6.56 8.44 2.37
CA ASP A 29 -7.36 8.19 1.16
C ASP A 29 -8.84 8.53 1.36
N VAL A 30 -9.39 8.19 2.53
CA VAL A 30 -10.80 8.48 2.86
C VAL A 30 -11.04 9.98 2.99
N MET A 31 -10.12 10.70 3.61
CA MET A 31 -10.19 12.16 3.73
C MET A 31 -10.05 12.84 2.38
N MET A 32 -9.22 12.29 1.48
CA MET A 32 -9.08 12.77 0.11
C MET A 32 -10.38 12.52 -0.68
N ALA A 33 -10.94 11.31 -0.61
CA ALA A 33 -12.21 10.99 -1.26
C ALA A 33 -13.32 11.94 -0.81
N LYS A 34 -13.41 12.20 0.51
CA LYS A 34 -14.37 13.15 1.06
C LYS A 34 -14.19 14.55 0.48
N LYS A 35 -12.96 15.05 0.43
CA LYS A 35 -12.67 16.37 -0.11
C LYS A 35 -13.01 16.47 -1.60
N ILE A 36 -12.68 15.45 -2.39
CA ILE A 36 -13.01 15.38 -3.82
C ILE A 36 -14.54 15.45 -4.00
N CYS A 37 -15.30 14.64 -3.27
CA CYS A 37 -16.76 14.64 -3.35
C CYS A 37 -17.37 15.97 -2.91
N ASP A 38 -16.88 16.56 -1.82
CA ASP A 38 -17.33 17.87 -1.34
C ASP A 38 -17.12 18.98 -2.41
N GLU A 39 -15.96 18.99 -3.09
CA GLU A 39 -15.65 19.99 -4.14
C GLU A 39 -16.45 19.78 -5.43
N LEU A 40 -16.70 18.51 -5.78
CA LEU A 40 -17.45 18.18 -7.01
C LEU A 40 -18.97 18.11 -6.80
N GLY A 41 -19.45 18.22 -5.56
CA GLY A 41 -20.88 18.12 -5.22
C GLY A 41 -21.43 16.70 -5.34
N TYR A 42 -20.62 15.69 -5.06
CA TYR A 42 -21.03 14.28 -5.04
C TYR A 42 -21.27 13.78 -3.63
N ASP A 43 -22.14 12.79 -3.49
CA ASP A 43 -22.32 12.04 -2.26
C ASP A 43 -21.28 10.90 -2.20
N LEU A 44 -20.46 10.89 -1.15
CA LEU A 44 -19.44 9.87 -0.95
C LEU A 44 -20.05 8.56 -0.42
N GLN A 45 -19.81 7.47 -1.12
CA GLN A 45 -20.11 6.11 -0.67
C GLN A 45 -18.83 5.28 -0.60
N ILE A 46 -18.46 4.82 0.59
CA ILE A 46 -17.29 3.96 0.78
C ILE A 46 -17.68 2.50 0.67
N VAL A 47 -17.04 1.78 -0.25
CA VAL A 47 -17.19 0.33 -0.43
C VAL A 47 -15.89 -0.35 -0.01
N ARG A 48 -15.98 -1.27 0.96
CA ARG A 48 -14.82 -2.07 1.39
C ARG A 48 -14.69 -3.32 0.53
N LEU A 49 -13.51 -3.51 -0.05
CA LEU A 49 -13.16 -4.65 -0.89
C LEU A 49 -11.80 -5.22 -0.48
N ASP A 50 -11.58 -6.49 -0.77
CA ASP A 50 -10.27 -7.10 -0.67
C ASP A 50 -9.32 -6.53 -1.74
N TRP A 51 -8.02 -6.53 -1.45
CA TRP A 51 -7.00 -5.91 -2.31
C TRP A 51 -7.08 -6.33 -3.78
N ASP A 52 -7.13 -7.63 -4.06
CA ASP A 52 -7.18 -8.15 -5.43
C ASP A 52 -8.52 -7.88 -6.15
N SER A 53 -9.55 -7.47 -5.41
CA SER A 53 -10.86 -7.13 -5.98
C SER A 53 -10.95 -5.66 -6.44
N LEU A 54 -9.99 -4.80 -6.08
CA LEU A 54 -10.06 -3.36 -6.34
C LEU A 54 -10.04 -3.05 -7.85
N ILE A 55 -9.05 -3.53 -8.59
CA ILE A 55 -8.94 -3.30 -10.04
C ILE A 55 -10.12 -3.93 -10.81
N PRO A 56 -10.55 -5.19 -10.56
CA PRO A 56 -11.77 -5.73 -11.15
C PRO A 56 -13.02 -4.88 -10.87
N ALA A 57 -13.20 -4.39 -9.64
CA ALA A 57 -14.38 -3.61 -9.28
C ALA A 57 -14.46 -2.29 -10.05
N VAL A 58 -13.37 -1.53 -10.16
CA VAL A 58 -13.37 -0.26 -10.91
C VAL A 58 -13.43 -0.50 -12.42
N SER A 59 -12.77 -1.53 -12.95
CA SER A 59 -12.80 -1.83 -14.38
C SER A 59 -14.20 -2.23 -14.88
N THR A 60 -14.97 -2.94 -14.06
CA THR A 60 -16.36 -3.33 -14.37
C THR A 60 -17.37 -2.22 -14.07
N GLY A 61 -16.99 -1.17 -13.34
CA GLY A 61 -17.89 -0.08 -12.93
C GLY A 61 -18.75 -0.43 -11.71
N GLN A 62 -18.33 -1.39 -10.89
CA GLN A 62 -18.94 -1.67 -9.58
C GLN A 62 -18.68 -0.51 -8.61
N VAL A 63 -17.54 0.16 -8.74
CA VAL A 63 -17.18 1.42 -8.08
C VAL A 63 -16.71 2.41 -9.14
N ASP A 64 -16.86 3.72 -8.88
CA ASP A 64 -16.48 4.78 -9.81
C ASP A 64 -14.96 4.99 -9.85
N CYS A 65 -14.32 4.89 -8.68
CA CYS A 65 -12.87 5.00 -8.54
C CYS A 65 -12.36 4.17 -7.36
N VAL A 66 -11.04 3.96 -7.31
CA VAL A 66 -10.35 3.34 -6.16
C VAL A 66 -9.27 4.30 -5.67
N ILE A 67 -9.30 4.60 -4.38
CA ILE A 67 -8.30 5.38 -3.65
C ILE A 67 -7.80 4.50 -2.50
N ALA A 68 -6.67 3.83 -2.71
CA ALA A 68 -6.22 2.76 -1.81
C ALA A 68 -4.69 2.60 -1.78
N GLY A 69 -3.95 3.70 -1.89
CA GLY A 69 -2.48 3.63 -1.91
C GLY A 69 -1.91 2.79 -3.07
N GLN A 70 -2.62 2.74 -4.21
CA GLN A 70 -2.21 1.91 -5.34
C GLN A 70 -1.16 2.58 -6.22
N SER A 71 -0.04 1.88 -6.47
CA SER A 71 0.96 2.30 -7.46
C SER A 71 0.40 2.28 -8.88
N ILE A 72 0.83 3.23 -9.70
CA ILE A 72 0.48 3.36 -11.12
C ILE A 72 1.40 2.44 -11.92
N THR A 73 1.17 1.13 -11.90
CA THR A 73 2.01 0.18 -12.62
C THR A 73 1.56 0.00 -14.06
N THR A 74 2.51 -0.32 -14.95
CA THR A 74 2.22 -0.64 -16.36
C THR A 74 1.19 -1.77 -16.49
N GLU A 75 1.22 -2.75 -15.59
CA GLU A 75 0.26 -3.86 -15.57
C GLU A 75 -1.16 -3.34 -15.29
N ARG A 76 -1.33 -2.52 -14.24
CA ARG A 76 -2.64 -1.95 -13.87
C ARG A 76 -3.19 -1.03 -14.96
N LEU A 77 -2.33 -0.26 -15.63
CA LEU A 77 -2.69 0.60 -16.76
C LEU A 77 -3.25 -0.17 -17.97
N GLN A 78 -3.08 -1.48 -18.05
CA GLN A 78 -3.74 -2.28 -19.08
C GLN A 78 -5.25 -2.40 -18.83
N ALA A 79 -5.68 -2.42 -17.58
CA ALA A 79 -7.07 -2.65 -17.17
C ALA A 79 -7.83 -1.37 -16.80
N VAL A 80 -7.13 -0.36 -16.26
CA VAL A 80 -7.72 0.88 -15.70
C VAL A 80 -6.92 2.10 -16.13
N ASP A 81 -7.50 3.29 -15.96
CA ASP A 81 -6.76 4.55 -16.02
C ASP A 81 -6.46 5.05 -14.60
N PHE A 82 -5.48 5.93 -14.47
CA PHE A 82 -5.13 6.60 -13.22
C PHE A 82 -5.17 8.12 -13.40
N THR A 83 -5.41 8.82 -12.29
CA THR A 83 -5.16 10.27 -12.20
C THR A 83 -3.66 10.54 -12.23
N GLU A 84 -3.26 11.83 -12.22
CA GLU A 84 -1.91 12.19 -11.80
C GLU A 84 -1.63 11.64 -10.39
N PRO A 85 -0.35 11.35 -10.06
CA PRO A 85 0.00 10.86 -8.74
C PRO A 85 -0.40 11.84 -7.63
N TYR A 86 -1.01 11.33 -6.57
CA TYR A 86 -1.27 12.14 -5.38
C TYR A 86 -0.23 11.94 -4.27
N TYR A 87 0.59 10.92 -4.38
CA TYR A 87 1.67 10.63 -3.46
C TYR A 87 2.83 9.91 -4.16
N TYR A 88 4.05 10.22 -3.74
CA TYR A 88 5.26 9.54 -4.19
C TYR A 88 5.83 8.76 -3.03
N ALA A 89 5.74 7.44 -3.08
CA ALA A 89 6.18 6.56 -2.01
C ALA A 89 7.68 6.26 -2.10
N THR A 90 8.30 6.03 -0.96
CA THR A 90 9.64 5.44 -0.86
C THR A 90 9.49 4.00 -0.39
N ILE A 91 10.27 3.09 -0.93
CA ILE A 91 10.30 1.69 -0.48
C ILE A 91 11.14 1.59 0.79
N VAL A 92 10.65 0.81 1.74
CA VAL A 92 11.33 0.57 3.02
C VAL A 92 11.27 -0.90 3.40
N THR A 93 12.18 -1.31 4.27
CA THR A 93 12.19 -2.63 4.88
C THR A 93 11.87 -2.51 6.37
N LEU A 94 10.99 -3.38 6.87
CA LEU A 94 10.74 -3.54 8.29
C LEU A 94 11.40 -4.82 8.79
N VAL A 95 12.10 -4.70 9.90
CA VAL A 95 12.73 -5.80 10.64
C VAL A 95 12.38 -5.69 12.11
N LYS A 96 12.65 -6.72 12.93
CA LYS A 96 12.57 -6.57 14.38
C LYS A 96 13.85 -5.94 14.93
N ASN A 97 13.70 -5.14 15.99
CA ASN A 97 14.83 -4.64 16.77
C ASN A 97 15.68 -5.81 17.27
N GLY A 98 17.00 -5.69 17.13
CA GLY A 98 17.93 -6.73 17.58
C GLY A 98 18.01 -7.97 16.68
N SER A 99 17.28 -8.03 15.57
CA SER A 99 17.48 -9.07 14.55
C SER A 99 18.85 -8.90 13.87
N LYS A 100 19.33 -9.95 13.22
CA LYS A 100 20.60 -9.89 12.48
C LYS A 100 20.63 -8.86 11.35
N TYR A 101 19.46 -8.43 10.89
CA TYR A 101 19.31 -7.45 9.82
C TYR A 101 19.02 -6.02 10.32
N ALA A 102 18.90 -5.84 11.64
CA ALA A 102 18.51 -4.54 12.21
C ALA A 102 19.47 -3.39 11.88
N ASP A 103 20.70 -3.67 11.54
CA ASP A 103 21.71 -2.66 11.20
C ASP A 103 22.12 -2.68 9.73
N ALA A 104 21.32 -3.35 8.86
CA ALA A 104 21.49 -3.34 7.41
C ALA A 104 21.42 -1.91 6.86
N LYS A 105 22.28 -1.60 5.89
CA LYS A 105 22.40 -0.28 5.26
C LYS A 105 22.20 -0.33 3.76
N SER A 106 22.02 -1.54 3.22
CA SER A 106 21.79 -1.77 1.80
C SER A 106 20.93 -3.01 1.61
N VAL A 107 20.36 -3.17 0.43
CA VAL A 107 19.66 -4.41 0.02
C VAL A 107 20.61 -5.61 0.06
N ALA A 108 21.90 -5.40 -0.23
CA ALA A 108 22.91 -6.46 -0.18
C ALA A 108 23.09 -7.03 1.25
N ASP A 109 22.93 -6.20 2.28
CA ASP A 109 23.04 -6.65 3.70
C ASP A 109 21.87 -7.56 4.13
N LEU A 110 20.80 -7.62 3.32
CA LEU A 110 19.63 -8.47 3.56
C LEU A 110 19.80 -9.90 3.03
N ALA A 111 20.95 -10.22 2.43
CA ALA A 111 21.18 -11.51 1.77
C ALA A 111 20.84 -12.71 2.68
N GLY A 112 20.16 -13.70 2.11
CA GLY A 112 19.71 -14.92 2.78
C GLY A 112 18.57 -14.73 3.78
N ALA A 113 17.88 -13.58 3.76
CA ALA A 113 16.74 -13.34 4.63
C ALA A 113 15.52 -14.19 4.21
N THR A 114 14.79 -14.65 5.24
CA THR A 114 13.42 -15.14 5.04
C THR A 114 12.49 -13.94 5.00
N CYS A 115 11.77 -13.74 3.90
CA CYS A 115 10.99 -12.53 3.68
C CYS A 115 9.63 -12.82 3.05
N THR A 116 8.71 -11.88 3.21
CA THR A 116 7.42 -11.86 2.52
C THR A 116 6.96 -10.41 2.33
N SER A 117 5.91 -10.23 1.54
CA SER A 117 5.19 -8.97 1.43
C SER A 117 3.76 -9.22 0.99
N GLN A 118 3.00 -8.15 0.76
CA GLN A 118 1.62 -8.22 0.27
C GLN A 118 1.60 -8.65 -1.21
N GLN A 119 0.67 -9.54 -1.56
CA GLN A 119 0.44 -9.99 -2.93
C GLN A 119 0.05 -8.86 -3.88
N SER A 120 0.33 -9.04 -5.18
CA SER A 120 -0.03 -8.08 -6.23
C SER A 120 0.50 -6.66 -5.97
N THR A 121 1.71 -6.58 -5.40
CA THR A 121 2.43 -5.34 -5.16
C THR A 121 3.85 -5.40 -5.69
N ILE A 122 4.41 -4.24 -6.04
CA ILE A 122 5.84 -4.14 -6.42
C ILE A 122 6.77 -4.60 -5.29
N TRP A 123 6.32 -4.53 -4.06
CA TRP A 123 7.10 -4.95 -2.90
C TRP A 123 7.42 -6.44 -2.97
N TYR A 124 6.41 -7.27 -3.29
CA TYR A 124 6.56 -8.71 -3.42
C TYR A 124 7.18 -9.09 -4.76
N ASP A 125 6.64 -8.55 -5.88
CA ASP A 125 6.96 -9.03 -7.22
C ASP A 125 8.28 -8.45 -7.75
N THR A 126 8.66 -7.22 -7.32
CA THR A 126 9.85 -6.53 -7.83
C THR A 126 10.95 -6.41 -6.79
N CYS A 127 10.63 -6.05 -5.53
CA CYS A 127 11.65 -5.77 -4.53
C CYS A 127 12.23 -7.04 -3.90
N LEU A 128 11.40 -7.98 -3.44
CA LEU A 128 11.90 -9.20 -2.78
C LEU A 128 12.87 -10.01 -3.63
N PRO A 129 12.67 -10.19 -4.97
CA PRO A 129 13.61 -10.91 -5.82
C PRO A 129 15.01 -10.29 -5.94
N GLN A 130 15.17 -9.02 -5.55
CA GLN A 130 16.48 -8.33 -5.56
C GLN A 130 17.34 -8.68 -4.35
N ILE A 131 16.76 -9.29 -3.31
CA ILE A 131 17.51 -9.74 -2.13
C ILE A 131 18.22 -11.05 -2.48
N GLN A 132 19.55 -11.02 -2.48
CA GLN A 132 20.36 -12.19 -2.84
C GLN A 132 20.08 -13.37 -1.91
N ASP A 133 19.89 -14.56 -2.49
CA ASP A 133 19.65 -15.82 -1.76
C ASP A 133 18.48 -15.76 -0.76
N ALA A 134 17.50 -14.87 -0.97
CA ALA A 134 16.35 -14.76 -0.09
C ALA A 134 15.46 -16.01 -0.13
N ASN A 135 14.98 -16.40 1.06
CA ASN A 135 13.89 -17.37 1.18
C ASN A 135 12.55 -16.62 1.15
N ILE A 136 12.00 -16.43 -0.06
CA ILE A 136 10.74 -15.69 -0.25
C ILE A 136 9.57 -16.64 0.07
N LEU A 137 8.85 -16.33 1.14
CA LEU A 137 7.63 -17.04 1.54
C LEU A 137 6.46 -16.66 0.62
N ALA A 138 5.36 -17.40 0.72
CA ALA A 138 4.12 -17.03 0.04
C ALA A 138 3.68 -15.61 0.42
N ALA A 139 3.20 -14.87 -0.58
CA ALA A 139 2.68 -13.52 -0.35
C ALA A 139 1.50 -13.51 0.61
N THR A 140 1.33 -12.43 1.33
CA THR A 140 0.19 -12.24 2.24
C THR A 140 -0.96 -11.53 1.54
N ALA A 141 -2.19 -11.82 1.95
CA ALA A 141 -3.38 -11.24 1.32
C ALA A 141 -3.52 -9.73 1.58
N SER A 142 -3.00 -9.24 2.70
CA SER A 142 -3.12 -7.84 3.11
C SER A 142 -1.86 -7.31 3.81
N ALA A 143 -1.73 -5.97 3.87
CA ALA A 143 -0.66 -5.35 4.63
C ALA A 143 -0.72 -5.68 6.13
N PRO A 144 -1.88 -5.71 6.82
CA PRO A 144 -1.94 -6.22 8.19
C PRO A 144 -1.41 -7.64 8.36
N ASP A 145 -1.74 -8.57 7.45
CA ASP A 145 -1.23 -9.96 7.49
C ASP A 145 0.29 -10.02 7.31
N MET A 146 0.83 -9.18 6.45
CA MET A 146 2.26 -9.00 6.25
C MET A 146 2.95 -8.58 7.56
N LEU A 147 2.44 -7.53 8.21
CA LEU A 147 2.98 -7.05 9.49
C LEU A 147 2.85 -8.09 10.61
N MET A 148 1.72 -8.82 10.65
CA MET A 148 1.52 -9.93 11.58
C MET A 148 2.52 -11.06 11.35
N SER A 149 2.92 -11.34 10.11
CA SER A 149 3.91 -12.35 9.78
C SER A 149 5.29 -12.00 10.35
N LEU A 150 5.70 -10.75 10.24
CA LEU A 150 6.93 -10.24 10.87
C LEU A 150 6.82 -10.27 12.39
N ASN A 151 5.70 -9.81 12.96
CA ASN A 151 5.49 -9.79 14.41
C ASN A 151 5.53 -11.20 15.02
N ALA A 152 5.05 -12.21 14.32
CA ALA A 152 5.01 -13.60 14.75
C ALA A 152 6.30 -14.39 14.44
N ASP A 153 7.40 -13.72 14.07
CA ASP A 153 8.69 -14.33 13.69
C ASP A 153 8.59 -15.39 12.56
N LYS A 154 7.60 -15.27 11.68
CA LYS A 154 7.46 -16.13 10.51
C LYS A 154 8.46 -15.77 9.41
N CYS A 155 8.90 -14.53 9.37
CA CYS A 155 9.93 -14.02 8.48
C CYS A 155 10.86 -13.07 9.21
N ASP A 156 12.05 -12.84 8.64
CA ASP A 156 13.07 -11.93 9.18
C ASP A 156 12.75 -10.47 8.84
N LEU A 157 12.11 -10.25 7.69
CA LEU A 157 11.80 -8.92 7.20
C LEU A 157 10.57 -8.93 6.27
N VAL A 158 9.99 -7.74 6.11
CA VAL A 158 8.99 -7.44 5.08
C VAL A 158 9.36 -6.14 4.37
N VAL A 159 8.98 -6.03 3.09
CA VAL A 159 9.17 -4.82 2.29
C VAL A 159 7.81 -4.13 2.08
N THR A 160 7.78 -2.82 2.21
CA THR A 160 6.55 -2.01 2.05
C THR A 160 6.91 -0.57 1.67
N ASP A 161 5.92 0.31 1.55
CA ASP A 161 6.16 1.75 1.42
C ASP A 161 6.41 2.43 2.78
N GLN A 162 7.01 3.61 2.72
CA GLN A 162 7.39 4.37 3.91
C GLN A 162 6.17 4.75 4.78
N PRO A 163 5.02 5.22 4.24
CA PRO A 163 3.85 5.53 5.06
C PRO A 163 3.36 4.31 5.85
N THR A 164 3.23 3.16 5.21
CA THR A 164 2.84 1.90 5.87
C THR A 164 3.88 1.48 6.90
N GLY A 165 5.15 1.56 6.55
CA GLY A 165 6.26 1.26 7.47
C GLY A 165 6.25 2.14 8.72
N LYS A 166 6.10 3.45 8.55
CA LYS A 166 6.00 4.40 9.68
C LYS A 166 4.75 4.16 10.53
N GLY A 167 3.61 3.88 9.89
CA GLY A 167 2.38 3.52 10.59
C GLY A 167 2.54 2.23 11.41
N ALA A 168 3.26 1.26 10.88
CA ALA A 168 3.54 -0.01 11.57
C ALA A 168 4.33 0.19 12.86
N LEU A 169 5.27 1.13 12.94
CA LEU A 169 6.04 1.40 14.16
C LEU A 169 5.18 1.86 15.35
N VAL A 170 4.01 2.44 15.08
CA VAL A 170 3.06 2.84 16.12
C VAL A 170 2.38 1.61 16.73
N ALA A 171 1.99 0.64 15.89
CA ALA A 171 1.32 -0.59 16.32
C ALA A 171 2.31 -1.65 16.85
N TYR A 172 3.51 -1.66 16.32
CA TYR A 172 4.58 -2.63 16.64
C TYR A 172 5.87 -1.90 17.04
N PRO A 173 6.01 -1.45 18.30
CA PRO A 173 7.19 -0.69 18.76
C PRO A 173 8.51 -1.46 18.68
N ASP A 174 8.44 -2.79 18.54
CA ASP A 174 9.59 -3.67 18.39
C ASP A 174 10.13 -3.74 16.95
N PHE A 175 9.42 -3.09 16.01
CA PHE A 175 9.89 -3.00 14.63
C PHE A 175 10.92 -1.88 14.48
N LYS A 176 11.82 -2.08 13.52
CA LYS A 176 12.77 -1.09 13.03
C LYS A 176 12.55 -0.91 11.53
N LEU A 177 12.46 0.33 11.12
CA LEU A 177 12.36 0.71 9.72
C LEU A 177 13.76 1.00 9.18
N LEU A 178 14.08 0.38 8.04
CA LEU A 178 15.32 0.57 7.30
C LEU A 178 15.01 1.32 6.00
N GLU A 179 15.70 2.43 5.78
CA GLU A 179 15.71 3.22 4.54
C GLU A 179 17.14 3.21 4.00
N PHE A 180 17.32 2.81 2.74
CA PHE A 180 18.67 2.67 2.16
C PHE A 180 19.11 3.91 1.37
N GLY A 181 18.25 4.92 1.26
CA GLY A 181 18.60 6.25 0.76
C GLY A 181 18.74 6.37 -0.75
N GLY A 182 18.30 5.38 -1.50
CA GLY A 182 18.34 5.37 -2.97
C GLY A 182 19.67 4.95 -3.56
N GLY A 183 19.75 4.91 -4.89
CA GLY A 183 20.96 4.52 -5.62
C GLY A 183 21.22 3.00 -5.62
N GLU A 184 22.48 2.61 -5.72
CA GLU A 184 22.88 1.20 -5.85
C GLU A 184 22.65 0.37 -4.57
N ASP A 185 22.55 1.04 -3.42
CA ASP A 185 22.35 0.41 -2.13
C ASP A 185 20.87 0.09 -1.83
N ASP A 186 19.94 0.63 -2.64
CA ASP A 186 18.49 0.50 -2.43
C ASP A 186 17.85 -0.44 -3.46
N PHE A 187 16.57 -0.76 -3.25
CA PHE A 187 15.78 -1.47 -4.23
C PHE A 187 15.70 -0.69 -5.55
N GLN A 188 15.97 -1.36 -6.63
CA GLN A 188 15.86 -0.77 -7.96
C GLN A 188 14.40 -0.83 -8.42
N VAL A 189 13.73 0.30 -8.33
CA VAL A 189 12.36 0.52 -8.78
C VAL A 189 12.32 1.77 -9.65
N THR A 190 11.35 1.86 -10.56
CA THR A 190 11.15 3.07 -11.35
C THR A 190 10.29 4.07 -10.58
N ASP A 191 10.39 5.36 -10.92
CA ASP A 191 9.50 6.39 -10.34
C ASP A 191 8.02 6.05 -10.60
N GLU A 192 7.71 5.44 -11.73
CA GLU A 192 6.36 4.99 -12.08
C GLU A 192 5.84 3.91 -11.14
N ASP A 193 6.70 2.98 -10.71
CA ASP A 193 6.33 1.89 -9.79
C ASP A 193 5.99 2.39 -8.37
N ILE A 194 6.52 3.53 -7.96
CA ILE A 194 6.31 4.10 -6.61
C ILE A 194 5.27 5.22 -6.58
N ASN A 195 4.83 5.73 -7.73
CA ASN A 195 3.79 6.75 -7.82
C ASN A 195 2.43 6.17 -7.44
N ILE A 196 1.71 6.85 -6.55
CA ILE A 196 0.39 6.43 -6.09
C ILE A 196 -0.69 7.33 -6.68
N GLY A 197 -1.66 6.73 -7.34
CA GLY A 197 -2.76 7.44 -8.01
C GLY A 197 -4.14 6.85 -7.70
N ILE A 198 -5.16 7.59 -8.11
CA ILE A 198 -6.55 7.14 -8.05
C ILE A 198 -6.84 6.37 -9.32
N SER A 199 -7.25 5.11 -9.21
CA SER A 199 -7.63 4.32 -10.38
C SER A 199 -9.11 4.50 -10.74
N LEU A 200 -9.38 4.54 -12.04
CA LEU A 200 -10.69 4.78 -12.64
C LEU A 200 -10.94 3.79 -13.76
N LYS A 201 -12.22 3.59 -14.09
CA LYS A 201 -12.57 2.80 -15.27
C LYS A 201 -11.91 3.38 -16.52
N LYS A 202 -11.31 2.50 -17.33
CA LYS A 202 -10.61 2.89 -18.55
C LYS A 202 -11.52 3.68 -19.49
N GLY A 203 -11.02 4.84 -19.93
CA GLY A 203 -11.74 5.76 -20.83
C GLY A 203 -12.74 6.68 -20.10
N ASN A 204 -12.83 6.68 -18.78
CA ASN A 204 -13.61 7.66 -18.02
C ASN A 204 -12.83 8.97 -17.84
N THR A 205 -12.65 9.68 -18.97
CA THR A 205 -11.85 10.92 -19.00
C THR A 205 -12.53 12.05 -18.24
N GLU A 206 -13.86 12.11 -18.24
CA GLU A 206 -14.61 13.15 -17.53
C GLU A 206 -14.33 13.12 -16.03
N LEU A 207 -14.44 11.96 -15.39
CA LEU A 207 -14.16 11.84 -13.96
C LEU A 207 -12.66 12.00 -13.68
N LYS A 208 -11.79 11.49 -14.57
CA LYS A 208 -10.33 11.64 -14.42
C LYS A 208 -9.88 13.10 -14.43
N GLU A 209 -10.48 13.94 -15.29
CA GLU A 209 -10.15 15.37 -15.38
C GLU A 209 -10.78 16.19 -14.25
N ALA A 210 -11.88 15.69 -13.66
CA ALA A 210 -12.56 16.35 -12.55
C ALA A 210 -11.85 16.15 -11.20
N ILE A 211 -11.18 15.01 -11.00
CA ILE A 211 -10.44 14.67 -9.79
C ILE A 211 -9.03 15.29 -9.82
#